data_7966cd1f89fea3781d69f1f714bc28ac
#
_entry.id   7966cd1f89fea3781d69f1f714bc28ac
#
_cell.length_a   1.000
_cell.length_b   1.000
_cell.length_c   1.000
_cell.angle_alpha   90.00
_cell.angle_beta   90.00
_cell.angle_gamma   90.00
#
_symmetry.space_group_name_H-M   'P 1'
#
loop_
_entity.id
_entity.type
_entity.pdbx_description
1 polymer ?
#
loop_
_entity_poly.entity_id
_entity_poly.type
_entity_poly.pdbx_seq_one_letter_code
_entity_poly.pdbx_strand_id
1 'polypeptide(L)'
;ATEVKQSRLLTYLSDVARGDENLVKQMKYNGACEWMEDRLVVHNGGVMYGPYLTMPPMQYKLCVEVSYEGSEAAVLAVTKESGKVRLGEMQLKDGFNAISLYLEEKTENLEFVLSNATGEDIVVKKITFI
;
A
#
# COMPACT_ATOMS: atom_id res chain seq x y z
N ALA A 1 -16.94 -13.31 20.60
CA ALA A 1 -15.60 -13.29 20.05
C ALA A 1 -15.55 -12.80 18.59
N THR A 2 -16.38 -13.36 17.71
CA THR A 2 -16.41 -12.95 16.29
C THR A 2 -16.92 -11.52 16.13
N GLU A 3 -17.93 -11.13 16.89
CA GLU A 3 -18.50 -9.80 16.85
C GLU A 3 -17.50 -8.72 17.28
N VAL A 4 -16.68 -9.01 18.29
CA VAL A 4 -15.67 -8.07 18.78
C VAL A 4 -14.60 -7.85 17.73
N LYS A 5 -14.18 -8.89 17.02
CA LYS A 5 -13.20 -8.78 15.93
C LYS A 5 -13.73 -7.95 14.77
N GLN A 6 -14.98 -8.19 14.37
CA GLN A 6 -15.62 -7.41 13.31
C GLN A 6 -15.79 -5.95 13.69
N SER A 7 -16.15 -5.67 14.93
CA SER A 7 -16.31 -4.31 15.43
C SER A 7 -14.99 -3.54 15.41
N ARG A 8 -13.89 -4.18 15.84
CA ARG A 8 -12.55 -3.57 15.81
C ARG A 8 -12.09 -3.32 14.39
N LEU A 9 -12.37 -4.25 13.48
CA LEU A 9 -12.02 -4.10 12.07
C LEU A 9 -12.80 -2.97 11.44
N LEU A 10 -14.11 -2.89 11.67
CA LEU A 10 -14.93 -1.81 11.14
C LEU A 10 -14.47 -0.46 11.65
N THR A 11 -14.06 -0.36 12.92
CA THR A 11 -13.50 0.87 13.47
C THR A 11 -12.20 1.23 12.78
N TYR A 12 -11.30 0.27 12.58
CA TYR A 12 -10.04 0.49 11.89
C TYR A 12 -10.27 0.94 10.44
N LEU A 13 -11.10 0.21 9.70
CA LEU A 13 -11.42 0.55 8.31
C LEU A 13 -12.12 1.91 8.21
N SER A 14 -12.97 2.22 9.18
CA SER A 14 -13.63 3.53 9.23
C SER A 14 -12.62 4.65 9.38
N ASP A 15 -11.61 4.47 10.25
CA ASP A 15 -10.56 5.46 10.44
C ASP A 15 -9.72 5.63 9.17
N VAL A 16 -9.37 4.54 8.51
CA VAL A 16 -8.63 4.58 7.25
C VAL A 16 -9.48 5.19 6.13
N ALA A 17 -10.77 4.88 6.09
CA ALA A 17 -11.68 5.32 5.02
C ALA A 17 -12.13 6.77 5.14
N ARG A 18 -11.92 7.41 6.29
CA ARG A 18 -12.31 8.83 6.49
C ARG A 18 -11.54 9.81 5.62
N GLY A 19 -10.56 9.34 4.85
CA GLY A 19 -9.72 10.21 4.07
C GLY A 19 -8.68 10.97 4.90
N ASP A 20 -8.78 10.88 6.22
CA ASP A 20 -7.83 11.49 7.15
C ASP A 20 -6.55 10.66 7.24
N GLU A 21 -6.64 9.36 6.93
CA GLU A 21 -5.51 8.46 6.94
C GLU A 21 -5.23 7.89 5.56
N ASN A 22 -4.49 8.68 4.82
CA ASN A 22 -3.83 8.21 3.63
C ASN A 22 -2.56 7.49 4.09
N LEU A 23 -2.50 6.17 3.88
CA LEU A 23 -1.37 5.36 4.35
C LEU A 23 -0.05 5.77 3.72
N VAL A 24 -0.06 6.50 2.61
CA VAL A 24 1.19 7.00 2.00
C VAL A 24 1.99 7.87 2.98
N LYS A 25 1.30 8.57 3.89
CA LYS A 25 1.97 9.41 4.89
C LYS A 25 2.74 8.62 5.94
N GLN A 26 2.43 7.33 6.08
CA GLN A 26 3.09 6.42 7.01
C GLN A 26 4.19 5.60 6.35
N MET A 27 4.35 5.72 5.04
CA MET A 27 5.33 4.93 4.30
C MET A 27 6.75 5.41 4.58
N LYS A 28 7.66 4.45 4.56
CA LYS A 28 9.10 4.69 4.59
C LYS A 28 9.64 4.69 3.17
N TYR A 29 10.78 5.32 2.96
CA TYR A 29 11.36 5.45 1.63
C TYR A 29 12.86 5.74 1.72
N ASN A 30 13.57 5.44 0.62
CA ASN A 30 15.01 5.73 0.53
C ASN A 30 15.28 7.11 -0.08
N GLY A 31 16.55 7.45 -0.27
CA GLY A 31 16.97 8.78 -0.75
C GLY A 31 16.59 9.12 -2.18
N ALA A 32 16.13 8.13 -2.97
CA ALA A 32 15.62 8.38 -4.33
C ALA A 32 14.11 8.63 -4.36
N CYS A 33 13.54 8.99 -3.23
CA CYS A 33 12.15 9.42 -3.12
C CYS A 33 12.10 10.80 -2.47
N GLU A 34 11.04 11.55 -2.75
CA GLU A 34 10.84 12.86 -2.10
C GLU A 34 9.36 13.16 -1.93
N TRP A 35 9.06 13.93 -0.89
CA TRP A 35 7.72 14.47 -0.69
C TRP A 35 7.52 15.72 -1.53
N MET A 36 6.40 15.76 -2.25
CA MET A 36 5.92 16.96 -2.92
C MET A 36 4.50 17.21 -2.44
N GLU A 37 4.33 18.18 -1.56
CA GLU A 37 3.08 18.44 -0.86
C GLU A 37 2.71 17.22 0.00
N ASP A 38 1.61 16.53 -0.29
CA ASP A 38 1.16 15.34 0.43
C ASP A 38 1.29 14.05 -0.41
N ARG A 39 2.16 14.07 -1.40
CA ARG A 39 2.42 12.97 -2.32
C ARG A 39 3.86 12.51 -2.21
N LEU A 40 4.08 11.23 -2.39
CA LEU A 40 5.44 10.67 -2.41
C LEU A 40 5.84 10.40 -3.86
N VAL A 41 6.88 11.10 -4.31
CA VAL A 41 7.46 10.87 -5.63
C VAL A 41 8.56 9.84 -5.51
N VAL A 42 8.36 8.70 -6.16
CA VAL A 42 9.34 7.61 -6.20
C VAL A 42 10.06 7.71 -7.53
N HIS A 43 11.28 8.24 -7.51
CA HIS A 43 12.13 8.35 -8.69
C HIS A 43 12.69 6.99 -9.08
N ASN A 44 13.28 6.89 -10.26
CA ASN A 44 13.96 5.68 -10.67
C ASN A 44 15.06 5.31 -9.65
N GLY A 45 15.09 4.06 -9.22
CA GLY A 45 15.95 3.60 -8.13
C GLY A 45 15.36 3.79 -6.75
N GLY A 46 14.20 4.45 -6.65
CA GLY A 46 13.51 4.66 -5.39
C GLY A 46 12.79 3.42 -4.89
N VAL A 47 12.69 3.30 -3.56
CA VAL A 47 11.94 2.24 -2.90
C VAL A 47 11.05 2.87 -1.84
N MET A 48 9.75 2.60 -1.94
CA MET A 48 8.76 2.94 -0.92
C MET A 48 8.37 1.64 -0.22
N TYR A 49 8.30 1.63 1.10
CA TYR A 49 7.98 0.42 1.86
C TYR A 49 7.28 0.74 3.18
N GLY A 50 6.72 -0.26 3.81
CA GLY A 50 5.95 -0.14 5.04
C GLY A 50 4.45 -0.26 4.78
N PRO A 51 3.58 0.21 5.69
CA PRO A 51 3.87 0.78 7.01
C PRO A 51 3.93 -0.26 8.14
N TYR A 52 3.90 -1.56 7.86
CA TYR A 52 3.97 -2.66 8.85
C TYR A 52 2.71 -2.74 9.70
N LEU A 53 1.61 -3.00 9.03
CA LEU A 53 0.29 -3.06 9.67
C LEU A 53 0.01 -4.42 10.30
N THR A 54 -0.76 -4.41 11.40
CA THR A 54 -1.35 -5.62 11.94
C THR A 54 -2.80 -5.68 11.50
N MET A 55 -3.16 -6.72 10.74
CA MET A 55 -4.47 -6.86 10.12
C MET A 55 -5.18 -8.11 10.60
N PRO A 56 -6.44 -8.01 11.06
CA PRO A 56 -7.25 -9.18 11.36
C PRO A 56 -7.54 -10.04 10.13
N PRO A 57 -7.88 -11.33 10.31
CA PRO A 57 -8.23 -12.19 9.18
C PRO A 57 -9.54 -11.75 8.54
N MET A 58 -9.47 -11.37 7.26
CA MET A 58 -10.64 -10.91 6.52
C MET A 58 -10.25 -10.68 5.06
N GLN A 59 -11.23 -10.45 4.22
CA GLN A 59 -11.01 -9.99 2.87
C GLN A 59 -10.97 -8.46 2.85
N TYR A 60 -9.94 -7.91 2.23
CA TYR A 60 -9.71 -6.47 2.11
C TYR A 60 -9.66 -6.07 0.64
N LYS A 61 -9.96 -4.82 0.38
CA LYS A 61 -9.69 -4.21 -0.92
C LYS A 61 -8.68 -3.09 -0.71
N LEU A 62 -7.50 -3.27 -1.31
CA LEU A 62 -6.44 -2.27 -1.28
C LEU A 62 -6.56 -1.39 -2.51
N CYS A 63 -6.61 -0.08 -2.30
CA CYS A 63 -6.71 0.91 -3.37
C CYS A 63 -5.48 1.82 -3.35
N VAL A 64 -4.88 2.00 -4.51
CA VAL A 64 -3.68 2.85 -4.68
C VAL A 64 -3.91 3.80 -5.84
N GLU A 65 -3.79 5.09 -5.58
CA GLU A 65 -3.88 6.12 -6.62
C GLU A 65 -2.47 6.63 -6.92
N VAL A 66 -2.08 6.58 -8.18
CA VAL A 66 -0.78 7.03 -8.63
C VAL A 66 -0.88 7.86 -9.90
N SER A 67 0.15 8.69 -10.14
CA SER A 67 0.42 9.24 -11.46
C SER A 67 1.65 8.53 -12.01
N TYR A 68 1.50 7.88 -13.15
CA TYR A 68 2.58 7.13 -13.79
C TYR A 68 2.32 7.06 -15.29
N GLU A 69 3.24 7.60 -16.08
CA GLU A 69 3.12 7.65 -17.54
C GLU A 69 4.07 6.70 -18.27
N GLY A 70 4.86 5.93 -17.53
CA GLY A 70 5.82 5.01 -18.13
C GLY A 70 5.17 3.79 -18.77
N SER A 71 5.92 3.14 -19.67
CA SER A 71 5.49 1.91 -20.35
C SER A 71 6.00 0.64 -19.65
N GLU A 72 7.01 0.77 -18.80
CA GLU A 72 7.55 -0.38 -18.06
C GLU A 72 6.63 -0.76 -16.91
N ALA A 73 6.62 -2.03 -16.55
CA ALA A 73 5.79 -2.52 -15.45
C ALA A 73 6.24 -1.94 -14.12
N ALA A 74 5.29 -1.31 -13.41
CA ALA A 74 5.49 -0.84 -12.05
C ALA A 74 4.62 -1.72 -11.13
N VAL A 75 5.26 -2.44 -10.20
CA VAL A 75 4.55 -3.41 -9.36
C VAL A 75 4.65 -3.03 -7.90
N LEU A 76 3.49 -2.94 -7.24
CA LEU A 76 3.41 -2.83 -5.79
C LEU A 76 3.19 -4.23 -5.24
N ALA A 77 4.10 -4.71 -4.42
CA ALA A 77 3.98 -6.00 -3.76
C ALA A 77 3.38 -5.81 -2.37
N VAL A 78 2.55 -6.75 -1.95
CA VAL A 78 2.02 -6.84 -0.58
C VAL A 78 2.67 -8.06 0.06
N THR A 79 3.43 -7.84 1.14
CA THR A 79 4.24 -8.87 1.76
C THR A 79 4.05 -8.92 3.27
N LYS A 80 4.54 -9.99 3.88
CA LYS A 80 4.71 -10.13 5.33
C LYS A 80 6.06 -10.80 5.61
N GLU A 81 6.43 -10.90 6.88
CA GLU A 81 7.68 -11.55 7.32
C GLU A 81 8.91 -10.94 6.63
N SER A 82 8.97 -9.60 6.66
CA SER A 82 10.10 -8.85 6.07
C SER A 82 10.31 -9.14 4.58
N GLY A 83 9.21 -9.28 3.85
CA GLY A 83 9.25 -9.51 2.40
C GLY A 83 9.41 -10.97 1.99
N LYS A 84 9.53 -11.89 2.95
CA LYS A 84 9.74 -13.31 2.64
C LYS A 84 8.49 -13.99 2.07
N VAL A 85 7.31 -13.52 2.45
CA VAL A 85 6.04 -14.08 1.97
C VAL A 85 5.29 -13.00 1.20
N ARG A 86 5.03 -13.25 -0.07
CA ARG A 86 4.24 -12.35 -0.90
C ARG A 86 2.77 -12.75 -0.82
N LEU A 87 1.92 -11.84 -0.35
CA LEU A 87 0.48 -12.06 -0.21
C LEU A 87 -0.29 -11.65 -1.44
N GLY A 88 0.26 -10.74 -2.23
CA GLY A 88 -0.34 -10.27 -3.46
C GLY A 88 0.55 -9.25 -4.15
N GLU A 89 0.15 -8.87 -5.36
CA GLU A 89 0.84 -7.82 -6.09
C GLU A 89 -0.14 -7.08 -7.00
N MET A 90 0.20 -5.84 -7.31
CA MET A 90 -0.62 -4.97 -8.11
C MET A 90 0.27 -4.32 -9.16
N GLN A 91 -0.06 -4.50 -10.43
CA GLN A 91 0.60 -3.73 -11.49
C GLN A 91 -0.05 -2.36 -11.56
N LEU A 92 0.74 -1.32 -11.29
CA LEU A 92 0.25 0.04 -11.23
C LEU A 92 0.05 0.63 -12.61
N LYS A 93 -1.09 1.27 -12.79
CA LYS A 93 -1.40 2.08 -13.97
C LYS A 93 -1.74 3.47 -13.50
N ASP A 94 -1.61 4.45 -14.37
CA ASP A 94 -2.00 5.82 -14.06
C ASP A 94 -3.46 5.86 -13.58
N GLY A 95 -3.70 6.54 -12.47
CA GLY A 95 -5.00 6.65 -11.85
C GLY A 95 -5.21 5.69 -10.69
N PHE A 96 -6.39 5.11 -10.59
CA PHE A 96 -6.79 4.22 -9.51
C PHE A 96 -6.48 2.77 -9.82
N ASN A 97 -5.91 2.10 -8.81
CA ASN A 97 -5.61 0.68 -8.87
C ASN A 97 -6.19 0.01 -7.63
N ALA A 98 -6.71 -1.21 -7.79
CA ALA A 98 -7.28 -1.93 -6.67
C ALA A 98 -7.05 -3.43 -6.80
N ILE A 99 -6.79 -4.09 -5.68
CA ILE A 99 -6.75 -5.54 -5.60
C ILE A 99 -7.52 -6.02 -4.37
N SER A 100 -8.07 -7.23 -4.46
CA SER A 100 -8.62 -7.93 -3.31
C SER A 100 -7.49 -8.68 -2.61
N LEU A 101 -7.46 -8.59 -1.29
CA LEU A 101 -6.46 -9.24 -0.46
C LEU A 101 -7.20 -10.07 0.60
N TYR A 102 -7.00 -11.38 0.59
CA TYR A 102 -7.63 -12.27 1.55
C TYR A 102 -6.60 -12.76 2.57
N LEU A 103 -6.84 -12.44 3.83
CA LEU A 103 -5.99 -12.87 4.93
C LEU A 103 -6.72 -13.94 5.71
N GLU A 104 -6.22 -15.18 5.68
CA GLU A 104 -6.81 -16.31 6.37
C GLU A 104 -6.58 -16.26 7.87
N GLU A 105 -5.52 -15.59 8.30
CA GLU A 105 -5.15 -15.47 9.71
C GLU A 105 -4.71 -14.05 10.02
N LYS A 106 -4.62 -13.72 11.31
CA LYS A 106 -4.08 -12.45 11.75
C LYS A 106 -2.68 -12.28 11.14
N THR A 107 -2.46 -11.18 10.45
CA THR A 107 -1.21 -10.89 9.78
C THR A 107 -0.54 -9.70 10.44
N GLU A 108 0.69 -9.90 10.92
CA GLU A 108 1.51 -8.83 11.49
C GLU A 108 2.53 -8.38 10.47
N ASN A 109 2.93 -7.12 10.58
CA ASN A 109 3.95 -6.51 9.72
C ASN A 109 3.61 -6.60 8.24
N LEU A 110 2.36 -6.33 7.91
CA LEU A 110 1.93 -6.23 6.52
C LEU A 110 2.63 -5.05 5.88
N GLU A 111 3.32 -5.30 4.78
CA GLU A 111 4.16 -4.31 4.13
C GLU A 111 3.81 -4.18 2.66
N PHE A 112 3.72 -2.94 2.18
CA PHE A 112 3.64 -2.64 0.75
C PHE A 112 5.02 -2.25 0.30
N VAL A 113 5.47 -2.78 -0.84
CA VAL A 113 6.80 -2.49 -1.37
C VAL A 113 6.67 -2.07 -2.83
N LEU A 114 7.16 -0.89 -3.14
CA LEU A 114 7.26 -0.39 -4.51
C LEU A 114 8.71 -0.03 -4.78
N SER A 115 9.36 -0.83 -5.63
CA SER A 115 10.70 -0.53 -6.15
C SER A 115 10.55 0.00 -7.56
N ASN A 116 11.01 1.21 -7.80
CA ASN A 116 10.89 1.84 -9.11
C ASN A 116 12.17 1.62 -9.95
N ALA A 117 12.07 0.73 -10.93
CA ALA A 117 13.12 0.50 -11.92
C ALA A 117 12.60 0.78 -13.34
N THR A 118 11.60 1.66 -13.46
CA THR A 118 10.92 1.93 -14.75
C THR A 118 11.59 2.99 -15.60
N GLY A 119 12.47 3.79 -15.00
CA GLY A 119 13.05 4.96 -15.66
C GLY A 119 12.21 6.22 -15.56
N GLU A 120 10.95 6.11 -15.11
CA GLU A 120 10.01 7.23 -14.97
C GLU A 120 9.62 7.41 -13.52
N ASP A 121 9.17 8.61 -13.15
CA ASP A 121 8.68 8.86 -11.80
C ASP A 121 7.33 8.18 -11.57
N ILE A 122 7.14 7.65 -10.37
CA ILE A 122 5.85 7.16 -9.90
C ILE A 122 5.44 8.06 -8.74
N VAL A 123 4.35 8.79 -8.91
CA VAL A 123 3.83 9.69 -7.86
C VAL A 123 2.71 8.96 -7.13
N VAL A 124 2.95 8.57 -5.88
CA VAL A 124 1.96 7.88 -5.07
C VAL A 124 1.15 8.90 -4.30
N LYS A 125 -0.13 9.00 -4.64
CA LYS A 125 -1.04 10.01 -4.10
C LYS A 125 -1.82 9.50 -2.91
N LYS A 126 -2.27 8.25 -2.95
CA LYS A 126 -3.14 7.70 -1.91
C LYS A 126 -3.02 6.19 -1.84
N ILE A 127 -2.97 5.66 -0.62
CA ILE A 127 -3.04 4.22 -0.33
C ILE A 127 -4.09 4.04 0.76
N THR A 128 -5.15 3.31 0.44
CA THR A 128 -6.24 3.07 1.40
C THR A 128 -6.79 1.66 1.28
N PHE A 129 -7.44 1.20 2.35
CA PHE A 129 -8.31 0.02 2.30
C PHE A 129 -9.77 0.49 2.18
N ILE A 130 -10.54 -0.25 1.44
CA ILE A 130 -11.98 -0.03 1.33
C ILE A 130 -12.73 -1.23 1.85
#